data_e52e14a523b68544b9a3aa4b713d9f08
#
_entry.id   e52e14a523b68544b9a3aa4b713d9f08
#
_cell.length_a   1.000
_cell.length_b   1.000
_cell.length_c   1.000
_cell.angle_alpha   90.00
_cell.angle_beta   90.00
_cell.angle_gamma   90.00
#
_symmetry.space_group_name_H-M   'P 1'
#
loop_
_entity.id
_entity.type
_entity.pdbx_description
1 polymer ?
#
loop_
_entity_poly.entity_id
_entity_poly.type
_entity_poly.pdbx_seq_one_letter_code
_entity_poly.pdbx_strand_id
1 'polypeptide(L)'
;MIVNATPVTDELLVRPEARHAVVDLAYRADGRPTALVTAARDAGSRLVVDGPEALVRQGAAAFERWTGMRAPVEVMRRALSTLDPCR
;
A
#
# COMPACT_ATOMS: atom_id res chain seq x y z
N MET A 1 7.35 5.99 12.14
CA MET A 1 6.81 5.37 10.91
C MET A 1 7.19 3.90 10.87
N ILE A 2 6.28 3.07 10.44
CA ILE A 2 6.55 1.64 10.24
C ILE A 2 6.45 1.34 8.75
N VAL A 3 7.48 0.74 8.19
CA VAL A 3 7.51 0.33 6.78
C VAL A 3 7.83 -1.15 6.70
N ASN A 4 6.95 -1.95 6.12
CA ASN A 4 7.24 -3.35 5.84
C ASN A 4 7.76 -3.47 4.41
N ALA A 5 9.04 -3.74 4.29
CA ALA A 5 9.69 -3.97 3.01
C ALA A 5 10.04 -5.45 2.81
N THR A 6 9.47 -6.33 3.64
CA THR A 6 9.66 -7.78 3.55
C THR A 6 8.50 -8.39 2.76
N PRO A 7 8.61 -9.65 2.30
CA PRO A 7 7.48 -10.32 1.65
C PRO A 7 6.45 -10.90 2.62
N VAL A 8 6.60 -10.65 3.92
CA VAL A 8 5.71 -11.23 4.93
C VAL A 8 4.35 -10.55 4.90
N THR A 9 3.29 -11.33 4.72
CA THR A 9 1.91 -10.82 4.63
C THR A 9 0.99 -11.33 5.74
N ASP A 10 1.27 -12.48 6.31
CA ASP A 10 0.36 -13.16 7.24
C ASP A 10 0.76 -13.01 8.70
N GLU A 11 1.91 -12.43 8.97
CA GLU A 11 2.47 -12.38 10.29
C GLU A 11 2.74 -10.93 10.69
N LEU A 12 2.47 -10.62 11.93
CA LEU A 12 2.69 -9.28 12.47
C LEU A 12 4.08 -9.20 13.08
N LEU A 13 5.01 -8.56 12.35
CA LEU A 13 6.39 -8.42 12.80
C LEU A 13 6.55 -7.31 13.85
N VAL A 14 5.68 -6.32 13.80
CA VAL A 14 5.68 -5.18 14.70
C VAL A 14 4.22 -4.79 14.94
N ARG A 15 3.88 -4.38 16.16
CA ARG A 15 2.50 -3.98 16.49
C ARG A 15 2.34 -2.47 16.25
N PRO A 16 1.49 -2.08 15.29
CA PRO A 16 1.25 -0.66 15.05
C PRO A 16 0.36 -0.04 16.13
N GLU A 17 0.50 1.27 16.29
CA GLU A 17 -0.27 2.07 17.25
C GLU A 17 -0.90 3.25 16.51
N ALA A 18 -1.84 3.93 17.18
CA ALA A 18 -2.55 5.05 16.58
C ALA A 18 -1.59 6.18 16.12
N ARG A 19 -0.47 6.37 16.82
CA ARG A 19 0.51 7.41 16.48
C ARG A 19 1.34 7.08 15.24
N HIS A 20 1.32 5.85 14.78
CA HIS A 20 2.18 5.42 13.69
C HIS A 20 1.60 5.75 12.31
N ALA A 21 2.46 6.11 11.38
CA ALA A 21 2.19 6.03 9.97
C ALA A 21 2.72 4.69 9.50
N VAL A 22 1.91 3.91 8.78
CA VAL A 22 2.24 2.55 8.39
C VAL A 22 2.19 2.43 6.88
N VAL A 23 3.28 1.92 6.30
CA VAL A 23 3.37 1.63 4.87
C VAL A 23 3.74 0.16 4.74
N ASP A 24 2.91 -0.61 4.05
CA ASP A 24 3.19 -2.02 3.80
C ASP A 24 3.39 -2.22 2.30
N LEU A 25 4.62 -2.52 1.89
CA LEU A 25 4.95 -2.74 0.49
C LEU A 25 4.57 -4.15 0.03
N ALA A 26 4.35 -5.07 0.96
CA ALA A 26 3.87 -6.41 0.63
C ALA A 26 2.38 -6.38 0.35
N TYR A 27 1.90 -7.31 -0.46
CA TYR A 27 0.47 -7.47 -0.69
C TYR A 27 0.18 -8.95 -0.98
N ARG A 28 -1.06 -9.34 -0.66
CA ARG A 28 -1.48 -10.73 -0.82
C ARG A 28 -2.05 -10.95 -2.23
N ALA A 29 -1.76 -12.12 -2.78
CA ALA A 29 -2.29 -12.49 -4.10
C ALA A 29 -3.82 -12.58 -4.11
N ASP A 30 -4.44 -12.84 -2.94
CA ASP A 30 -5.89 -12.95 -2.84
C ASP A 30 -6.58 -11.59 -2.68
N GLY A 31 -5.85 -10.50 -2.70
CA GLY A 31 -6.39 -9.15 -2.59
C GLY A 31 -6.79 -8.73 -1.19
N ARG A 32 -6.62 -9.59 -0.20
CA ARG A 32 -6.95 -9.26 1.18
C ARG A 32 -5.85 -8.39 1.82
N PRO A 33 -6.20 -7.58 2.82
CA PRO A 33 -5.19 -6.81 3.54
C PRO A 33 -4.19 -7.74 4.23
N THR A 34 -2.95 -7.28 4.34
CA THR A 34 -1.94 -7.99 5.12
C THR A 34 -2.24 -7.88 6.60
N ALA A 35 -1.56 -8.70 7.41
CA ALA A 35 -1.70 -8.65 8.86
C ALA A 35 -1.34 -7.27 9.40
N LEU A 36 -0.29 -6.64 8.85
CA LEU A 36 0.13 -5.31 9.29
C LEU A 36 -0.92 -4.25 8.97
N VAL A 37 -1.48 -4.27 7.77
CA VAL A 37 -2.50 -3.30 7.36
C VAL A 37 -3.75 -3.46 8.23
N THR A 38 -4.19 -4.69 8.46
CA THR A 38 -5.34 -4.97 9.32
C THR A 38 -5.12 -4.45 10.72
N ALA A 39 -3.96 -4.76 11.31
CA ALA A 39 -3.63 -4.32 12.66
C ALA A 39 -3.53 -2.81 12.76
N ALA A 40 -2.97 -2.15 11.73
CA ALA A 40 -2.86 -0.70 11.70
C ALA A 40 -4.22 -0.02 11.64
N ARG A 41 -5.13 -0.55 10.83
CA ARG A 41 -6.50 -0.02 10.76
C ARG A 41 -7.24 -0.21 12.07
N ASP A 42 -7.09 -1.38 12.69
CA ASP A 42 -7.72 -1.66 13.98
C ASP A 42 -7.17 -0.78 15.09
N ALA A 43 -5.89 -0.46 15.04
CA ALA A 43 -5.25 0.41 16.03
C ALA A 43 -5.56 1.90 15.79
N GLY A 44 -6.19 2.24 14.66
CA GLY A 44 -6.47 3.63 14.32
C GLY A 44 -5.22 4.41 13.93
N SER A 45 -4.24 3.74 13.33
CA SER A 45 -3.00 4.40 12.91
C SER A 45 -3.30 5.60 12.03
N ARG A 46 -2.54 6.69 12.23
CA ARG A 46 -2.84 7.98 11.60
C ARG A 46 -2.72 7.98 10.08
N LEU A 47 -1.99 7.03 9.53
CA LEU A 47 -1.87 6.86 8.09
C LEU A 47 -1.58 5.39 7.81
N VAL A 48 -2.32 4.80 6.89
CA VAL A 48 -2.09 3.40 6.47
C VAL A 48 -2.04 3.37 4.95
N VAL A 49 -0.91 2.95 4.40
CA VAL A 49 -0.72 2.80 2.96
C VAL A 49 -0.42 1.33 2.69
N ASP A 50 -1.29 0.66 1.95
CA ASP A 50 -1.09 -0.74 1.58
C ASP A 50 -0.21 -0.86 0.33
N GLY A 51 0.14 -2.10 -0.05
CA GLY A 51 1.04 -2.36 -1.17
C GLY A 51 0.55 -1.78 -2.49
N PRO A 52 -0.70 -2.04 -2.89
CA PRO A 52 -1.23 -1.47 -4.14
C PRO A 52 -1.20 0.05 -4.15
N GLU A 53 -1.58 0.70 -3.06
CA GLU A 53 -1.54 2.16 -2.98
C GLU A 53 -0.12 2.69 -3.01
N ALA A 54 0.82 2.00 -2.37
CA ALA A 54 2.25 2.37 -2.42
C ALA A 54 2.76 2.31 -3.86
N LEU A 55 2.35 1.28 -4.60
CA LEU A 55 2.74 1.13 -6.00
C LEU A 55 2.21 2.27 -6.85
N VAL A 56 0.94 2.65 -6.66
CA VAL A 56 0.33 3.77 -7.39
C VAL A 56 1.07 5.06 -7.09
N ARG A 57 1.34 5.33 -5.82
CA ARG A 57 2.03 6.58 -5.43
C ARG A 57 3.44 6.66 -5.98
N GLN A 58 4.17 5.54 -5.95
CA GLN A 58 5.50 5.46 -6.52
C GLN A 58 5.49 5.69 -8.03
N GLY A 59 4.56 5.02 -8.72
CA GLY A 59 4.43 5.16 -10.17
C GLY A 59 4.03 6.57 -10.57
N ALA A 60 3.13 7.19 -9.81
CA ALA A 60 2.72 8.57 -10.07
C ALA A 60 3.88 9.54 -9.92
N ALA A 61 4.67 9.38 -8.86
CA ALA A 61 5.83 10.24 -8.64
C ALA A 61 6.86 10.11 -9.77
N ALA A 62 7.13 8.87 -10.20
CA ALA A 62 8.06 8.62 -11.30
C ALA A 62 7.56 9.22 -12.59
N PHE A 63 6.27 9.04 -12.90
CA PHE A 63 5.65 9.59 -14.09
C PHE A 63 5.81 11.12 -14.16
N GLU A 64 5.49 11.78 -13.03
CA GLU A 64 5.58 13.25 -12.98
C GLU A 64 7.00 13.74 -13.10
N ARG A 65 7.94 12.99 -12.51
CA ARG A 65 9.35 13.33 -12.58
C ARG A 65 9.91 13.23 -14.01
N TRP A 66 9.47 12.22 -14.76
CA TRP A 66 10.00 11.97 -16.10
C TRP A 66 9.31 12.78 -17.17
N THR A 67 8.03 13.09 -17.00
CA THR A 67 7.26 13.77 -18.06
C THR A 67 6.99 15.23 -17.74
N GLY A 68 7.12 15.65 -16.49
CA GLY A 68 6.70 16.98 -16.05
C GLY A 68 5.20 17.19 -16.06
N MET A 69 4.43 16.13 -16.28
CA MET A 69 2.97 16.19 -16.35
C MET A 69 2.36 15.58 -15.09
N ARG A 70 1.15 16.00 -14.73
CA ARG A 70 0.44 15.43 -13.60
C ARG A 70 0.07 13.99 -13.89
N ALA A 71 0.33 13.10 -12.95
CA ALA A 71 0.03 11.68 -13.09
C ALA A 71 -1.48 11.44 -13.04
N PRO A 72 -2.03 10.55 -13.91
CA PRO A 72 -3.43 10.17 -13.89
C PRO A 72 -3.68 9.11 -12.82
N VAL A 73 -3.66 9.52 -11.55
CA VAL A 73 -3.65 8.62 -10.40
C VAL A 73 -4.87 7.70 -10.37
N GLU A 74 -6.05 8.22 -10.69
CA GLU A 74 -7.26 7.41 -10.67
C GLU A 74 -7.27 6.34 -11.75
N VAL A 75 -6.69 6.64 -12.91
CA VAL A 75 -6.53 5.66 -13.97
C VAL A 75 -5.56 4.56 -13.54
N MET A 76 -4.48 4.95 -12.87
CA MET A 76 -3.48 4.01 -12.37
C MET A 76 -4.09 3.08 -11.32
N ARG A 77 -4.89 3.61 -10.41
CA ARG A 77 -5.58 2.79 -9.41
C ARG A 77 -6.53 1.80 -10.06
N ARG A 78 -7.30 2.25 -11.05
CA ARG A 78 -8.23 1.39 -11.77
C ARG A 78 -7.50 0.28 -12.52
N ALA A 79 -6.41 0.61 -13.20
CA ALA A 79 -5.62 -0.37 -13.94
C ALA A 79 -5.09 -1.44 -12.99
N LEU A 80 -4.58 -1.06 -11.84
CA LEU A 80 -4.07 -1.99 -10.85
C LEU A 80 -5.19 -2.89 -10.33
N SER A 81 -6.36 -2.32 -10.10
CA SER A 81 -7.52 -3.06 -9.64
C SER A 81 -7.97 -4.11 -10.67
N THR A 82 -7.91 -3.81 -11.97
CA THR A 82 -8.31 -4.75 -13.01
C THR A 82 -7.27 -5.84 -13.28
N LEU A 83 -6.03 -5.67 -12.82
CA LEU A 83 -4.98 -6.65 -13.00
C LEU A 83 -4.98 -7.73 -11.92
N ASP A 84 -5.75 -7.55 -10.88
CA ASP A 84 -5.82 -8.52 -9.77
C ASP A 84 -6.49 -9.81 -10.25
N PRO A 85 -5.77 -10.94 -10.23
CA PRO A 85 -6.31 -12.20 -10.73
C PRO A 85 -7.38 -12.81 -9.83
N CYS A 86 -7.53 -12.31 -8.63
CA CYS A 86 -8.50 -12.82 -7.66
C CYS A 86 -9.90 -12.26 -7.87
N ARG A 87 -10.07 -11.43 -8.86
CA ARG A 87 -11.35 -10.85 -9.18
C ARG A 87 -12.16 -11.71 -10.10
#